data_d45d24db1846aaa57f154d925592c9f5
#
_entry.id   d45d24db1846aaa57f154d925592c9f5
#
_cell.length_a   1.000
_cell.length_b   1.000
_cell.length_c   1.000
_cell.angle_alpha   90.00
_cell.angle_beta   90.00
_cell.angle_gamma   90.00
#
_symmetry.space_group_name_H-M   'P 1'
#
loop_
_entity.id
_entity.type
_entity.pdbx_description
1 polymer ?
#
loop_
_entity_poly.entity_id
_entity_poly.type
_entity_poly.pdbx_seq_one_letter_code
_entity_poly.pdbx_strand_id
1 'polypeptide(L)'
;LIETATAHTTLENLRSHGIAIALDDFGTGYSSLTQLRSLPVDIIKLDRSFVLPLTEDAEAHGAITTAVVRLAQAMSLELIVEGIETEDERDKFLALGEMMGQGYLFGHPVATDAASNLSDNSALRA
;
A
#
# COMPACT_ATOMS: atom_id res chain seq x y z
N LEU A 1 25.91 1.70 5.82
CA LEU A 1 26.23 0.79 4.69
C LEU A 1 26.13 -0.68 5.10
N ILE A 2 26.68 -1.08 6.26
CA ILE A 2 26.64 -2.46 6.76
C ILE A 2 25.23 -2.87 7.15
N GLU A 3 24.48 -2.00 7.80
CA GLU A 3 23.09 -2.25 8.19
C GLU A 3 22.17 -2.47 6.98
N THR A 4 22.34 -1.70 5.92
CA THR A 4 21.55 -1.84 4.70
C THR A 4 21.84 -3.17 3.99
N ALA A 5 23.11 -3.56 3.91
CA ALA A 5 23.50 -4.83 3.28
C ALA A 5 22.97 -6.03 4.09
N THR A 6 23.02 -5.97 5.42
CA THR A 6 22.48 -7.02 6.30
C THR A 6 20.97 -7.11 6.17
N ALA A 7 20.28 -5.98 6.19
CA ALA A 7 18.83 -5.92 5.98
C ALA A 7 18.42 -6.52 4.64
N HIS A 8 19.10 -6.14 3.56
CA HIS A 8 18.86 -6.69 2.22
C HIS A 8 18.96 -8.21 2.21
N THR A 9 20.06 -8.76 2.72
CA THR A 9 20.30 -10.21 2.78
C THR A 9 19.22 -10.93 3.60
N THR A 10 18.83 -10.37 4.74
CA THR A 10 17.77 -10.94 5.58
C THR A 10 16.42 -10.96 4.85
N LEU A 11 16.06 -9.87 4.18
CA LEU A 11 14.82 -9.78 3.44
C LEU A 11 14.80 -10.71 2.23
N GLU A 12 15.91 -10.83 1.50
CA GLU A 12 16.03 -11.80 0.40
C GLU A 12 15.86 -13.24 0.90
N ASN A 13 16.41 -13.56 2.07
CA ASN A 13 16.23 -14.88 2.67
C ASN A 13 14.74 -15.13 3.01
N LEU A 14 14.04 -14.16 3.56
CA LEU A 14 12.60 -14.28 3.82
C LEU A 14 11.79 -14.47 2.54
N ARG A 15 12.10 -13.71 1.48
CA ARG A 15 11.46 -13.87 0.16
C ARG A 15 11.67 -15.26 -0.42
N SER A 16 12.87 -15.82 -0.27
CA SER A 16 13.16 -17.18 -0.73
C SER A 16 12.30 -18.25 -0.05
N HIS A 17 11.73 -17.94 1.12
CA HIS A 17 10.78 -18.80 1.84
C HIS A 17 9.31 -18.47 1.52
N GLY A 18 9.04 -17.66 0.50
CA GLY A 18 7.69 -17.29 0.07
C GLY A 18 7.04 -16.17 0.87
N ILE A 19 7.82 -15.42 1.65
CA ILE A 19 7.32 -14.27 2.43
C ILE A 19 7.41 -13.01 1.58
N ALA A 20 6.27 -12.32 1.38
CA ALA A 20 6.24 -11.03 0.70
C ALA A 20 6.69 -9.91 1.63
N ILE A 21 7.49 -8.99 1.10
CA ILE A 21 8.02 -7.85 1.84
C ILE A 21 7.22 -6.59 1.49
N ALA A 22 6.58 -6.01 2.50
CA ALA A 22 5.82 -4.77 2.35
C ALA A 22 6.60 -3.57 2.92
N LEU A 23 6.63 -2.48 2.17
CA LEU A 23 7.11 -1.19 2.63
C LEU A 23 5.91 -0.38 3.13
N ASP A 24 5.85 -0.19 4.43
CA ASP A 24 4.75 0.51 5.10
C ASP A 24 4.96 2.02 5.15
N ASP A 25 3.88 2.77 5.33
CA ASP A 25 3.88 4.23 5.45
C ASP A 25 4.64 4.95 4.31
N PHE A 26 4.56 4.42 3.09
CA PHE A 26 5.23 5.01 1.94
C PHE A 26 4.75 6.45 1.73
N GLY A 27 5.71 7.36 1.58
CA GLY A 27 5.43 8.77 1.35
C GLY A 27 5.35 9.65 2.59
N THR A 28 5.43 9.09 3.80
CA THR A 28 5.38 9.85 5.05
C THR A 28 6.76 10.29 5.55
N GLY A 29 7.85 9.90 4.87
CA GLY A 29 9.23 10.22 5.28
C GLY A 29 10.20 10.35 4.11
N TYR A 30 11.37 10.92 4.39
CA TYR A 30 12.40 11.21 3.39
C TYR A 30 13.09 9.97 2.81
N SER A 31 12.96 8.80 3.44
CA SER A 31 13.72 7.61 3.08
C SER A 31 12.97 6.62 2.19
N SER A 32 11.70 6.86 1.87
CA SER A 32 10.84 5.89 1.18
C SER A 32 11.36 5.47 -0.19
N LEU A 33 11.77 6.43 -1.04
CA LEU A 33 12.31 6.11 -2.37
C LEU A 33 13.68 5.44 -2.29
N THR A 34 14.51 5.83 -1.32
CA THR A 34 15.81 5.20 -1.10
C THR A 34 15.63 3.75 -0.65
N GLN A 35 14.70 3.51 0.26
CA GLN A 35 14.36 2.15 0.72
C GLN A 35 13.82 1.31 -0.43
N LEU A 36 12.94 1.87 -1.25
CA LEU A 36 12.37 1.17 -2.39
C LEU A 36 13.44 0.72 -3.40
N ARG A 37 14.49 1.52 -3.57
CA ARG A 37 15.62 1.19 -4.46
C ARG A 37 16.58 0.17 -3.87
N SER A 38 16.75 0.17 -2.56
CA SER A 38 17.80 -0.61 -1.88
C SER A 38 17.28 -1.90 -1.25
N LEU A 39 15.98 -2.06 -1.09
CA LEU A 39 15.40 -3.23 -0.43
C LEU A 39 14.57 -4.07 -1.42
N PRO A 40 14.52 -5.39 -1.26
CA PRO A 40 13.73 -6.28 -2.09
C PRO A 40 12.25 -6.24 -1.67
N VAL A 41 11.56 -5.18 -2.08
CA VAL A 41 10.16 -4.92 -1.74
C VAL A 41 9.23 -5.56 -2.78
N ASP A 42 8.13 -6.15 -2.32
CA ASP A 42 7.08 -6.73 -3.16
C ASP A 42 5.81 -5.88 -3.14
N ILE A 43 5.55 -5.20 -2.02
CA ILE A 43 4.32 -4.47 -1.75
C ILE A 43 4.63 -3.06 -1.24
N ILE A 44 3.91 -2.08 -1.74
CA ILE A 44 3.89 -0.72 -1.19
C ILE A 44 2.56 -0.50 -0.48
N LYS A 45 2.59 -0.02 0.76
CA LYS A 45 1.41 0.42 1.51
C LYS A 45 1.37 1.94 1.53
N LEU A 46 0.35 2.51 0.91
CA LEU A 46 0.09 3.95 0.92
C LEU A 46 -0.70 4.33 2.15
N ASP A 47 -0.17 5.29 2.90
CA ASP A 47 -0.82 5.85 4.07
C ASP A 47 -2.11 6.62 3.69
N ARG A 48 -3.04 6.72 4.66
CA ARG A 48 -4.28 7.48 4.53
C ARG A 48 -4.08 8.93 4.06
N SER A 49 -2.95 9.54 4.36
CA SER A 49 -2.64 10.90 3.90
C SER A 49 -2.65 11.05 2.38
N PHE A 50 -2.52 9.97 1.63
CA PHE A 50 -2.66 9.96 0.18
C PHE A 50 -4.11 9.82 -0.30
N VAL A 51 -5.03 9.40 0.58
CA VAL A 51 -6.45 9.25 0.27
C VAL A 51 -7.16 10.59 0.35
N LEU A 52 -6.92 11.35 1.41
CA LEU A 52 -7.59 12.62 1.70
C LEU A 52 -7.44 13.67 0.58
N PRO A 53 -6.26 13.91 0.00
CA PRO A 53 -6.08 14.93 -1.04
C PRO A 53 -6.83 14.64 -2.34
N LEU A 54 -7.24 13.43 -2.60
CA LEU A 54 -8.04 13.09 -3.79
C LEU A 54 -9.45 13.65 -3.69
N THR A 55 -9.87 14.07 -2.50
CA THR A 55 -11.23 14.56 -2.26
C THR A 55 -11.34 16.07 -2.10
N GLU A 56 -10.27 16.78 -1.70
CA GLU A 56 -10.41 18.16 -1.21
C GLU A 56 -9.71 19.26 -2.01
N ASP A 57 -8.59 19.05 -2.66
CA ASP A 57 -7.95 20.14 -3.46
C ASP A 57 -6.88 19.52 -4.36
N ALA A 58 -7.33 19.05 -5.47
CA ALA A 58 -6.84 17.82 -6.03
C ALA A 58 -5.66 17.91 -7.00
N GLU A 59 -5.27 19.08 -7.50
CA GLU A 59 -4.33 19.04 -8.62
C GLU A 59 -2.91 18.64 -8.21
N ALA A 60 -2.34 19.25 -7.19
CA ALA A 60 -0.96 18.97 -6.79
C ALA A 60 -0.84 17.62 -6.05
N HIS A 61 -1.77 17.34 -5.15
CA HIS A 61 -1.74 16.10 -4.36
C HIS A 61 -2.17 14.89 -5.18
N GLY A 62 -3.15 15.06 -6.07
CA GLY A 62 -3.54 14.02 -7.01
C GLY A 62 -2.41 13.63 -7.95
N ALA A 63 -1.58 14.59 -8.36
CA ALA A 63 -0.39 14.33 -9.17
C ALA A 63 0.62 13.44 -8.44
N ILE A 64 0.87 13.69 -7.15
CA ILE A 64 1.79 12.88 -6.34
C ILE A 64 1.25 11.46 -6.20
N THR A 65 -0.02 11.31 -5.85
CA THR A 65 -0.66 9.99 -5.71
C THR A 65 -0.61 9.23 -7.03
N THR A 66 -0.93 9.89 -8.13
CA THR A 66 -0.82 9.28 -9.47
C THR A 66 0.60 8.84 -9.78
N ALA A 67 1.60 9.65 -9.46
CA ALA A 67 3.00 9.31 -9.67
C ALA A 67 3.41 8.07 -8.87
N VAL A 68 2.97 7.95 -7.62
CA VAL A 68 3.27 6.77 -6.79
C VAL A 68 2.59 5.51 -7.33
N VAL A 69 1.33 5.60 -7.77
CA VAL A 69 0.63 4.48 -8.42
C VAL A 69 1.38 4.03 -9.68
N ARG A 70 1.80 4.96 -10.53
CA ARG A 70 2.58 4.67 -11.73
C ARG A 70 3.94 4.07 -11.42
N LEU A 71 4.60 4.56 -10.37
CA LEU A 71 5.87 4.00 -9.91
C LEU A 71 5.71 2.54 -9.49
N ALA A 72 4.71 2.22 -8.68
CA ALA A 72 4.42 0.86 -8.26
C ALA A 72 4.16 -0.06 -9.46
N GLN A 73 3.36 0.40 -10.43
CA GLN A 73 3.09 -0.34 -11.67
C GLN A 73 4.37 -0.58 -12.48
N ALA A 74 5.19 0.45 -12.66
CA ALA A 74 6.44 0.36 -13.43
C ALA A 74 7.46 -0.59 -12.79
N MET A 75 7.43 -0.71 -11.47
CA MET A 75 8.30 -1.62 -10.72
C MET A 75 7.65 -3.01 -10.49
N SER A 76 6.47 -3.25 -11.01
CA SER A 76 5.69 -4.48 -10.80
C SER A 76 5.45 -4.80 -9.32
N LEU A 77 5.22 -3.76 -8.53
CA LEU A 77 4.92 -3.87 -7.10
C LEU A 77 3.41 -3.87 -6.88
N GLU A 78 2.99 -4.65 -5.91
CA GLU A 78 1.61 -4.63 -5.44
C GLU A 78 1.38 -3.35 -4.61
N LEU A 79 0.21 -2.73 -4.76
CA LEU A 79 -0.14 -1.52 -4.03
C LEU A 79 -1.31 -1.80 -3.09
N ILE A 80 -1.13 -1.45 -1.83
CA ILE A 80 -2.19 -1.47 -0.82
C ILE A 80 -2.43 -0.02 -0.37
N VAL A 81 -3.66 0.43 -0.48
CA VAL A 81 -4.07 1.78 -0.03
C VAL A 81 -4.77 1.66 1.31
N GLU A 82 -4.22 2.30 2.33
CA GLU A 82 -4.75 2.28 3.69
C GLU A 82 -5.71 3.44 3.95
N GLY A 83 -6.69 3.21 4.80
CA GLY A 83 -7.59 4.25 5.30
C GLY A 83 -8.70 4.64 4.34
N ILE A 84 -9.11 3.77 3.42
CA ILE A 84 -10.28 3.99 2.58
C ILE A 84 -11.54 3.87 3.44
N GLU A 85 -12.34 4.92 3.49
CA GLU A 85 -13.56 4.95 4.30
C GLU A 85 -14.83 5.12 3.46
N THR A 86 -14.72 5.60 2.23
CA THR A 86 -15.87 5.86 1.35
C THR A 86 -15.73 5.17 0.00
N GLU A 87 -16.86 4.92 -0.65
CA GLU A 87 -16.88 4.38 -2.00
C GLU A 87 -16.27 5.34 -3.02
N ASP A 88 -16.42 6.65 -2.83
CA ASP A 88 -15.81 7.67 -3.68
C ASP A 88 -14.28 7.62 -3.63
N GLU A 89 -13.70 7.48 -2.44
CA GLU A 89 -12.27 7.27 -2.26
C GLU A 89 -11.79 6.00 -2.97
N ARG A 90 -12.49 4.90 -2.78
CA ARG A 90 -12.19 3.63 -3.48
C ARG A 90 -12.22 3.81 -5.00
N ASP A 91 -13.28 4.41 -5.53
CA ASP A 91 -13.48 4.53 -6.97
C ASP A 91 -12.42 5.43 -7.62
N LYS A 92 -11.99 6.48 -6.93
CA LYS A 92 -10.89 7.33 -7.39
C LYS A 92 -9.57 6.58 -7.52
N PHE A 93 -9.23 5.72 -6.55
CA PHE A 93 -8.05 4.88 -6.64
C PHE A 93 -8.17 3.82 -7.74
N LEU A 94 -9.30 3.17 -7.87
CA LEU A 94 -9.54 2.20 -8.95
C LEU A 94 -9.40 2.81 -10.34
N ALA A 95 -9.78 4.08 -10.51
CA ALA A 95 -9.58 4.79 -11.76
C ALA A 95 -8.09 4.98 -12.12
N LEU A 96 -7.18 4.93 -11.15
CA LEU A 96 -5.74 5.02 -11.36
C LEU A 96 -5.11 3.67 -11.72
N GLY A 97 -5.72 2.55 -11.33
CA GLY A 97 -5.23 1.20 -11.61
C GLY A 97 -5.71 0.15 -10.63
N GLU A 98 -5.31 -1.09 -10.86
CA GLU A 98 -5.59 -2.19 -9.94
C GLU A 98 -4.77 -2.06 -8.66
N MET A 99 -5.43 -2.23 -7.51
CA MET A 99 -4.80 -2.21 -6.20
C MET A 99 -5.67 -2.88 -5.15
N MET A 100 -5.10 -3.15 -3.99
CA MET A 100 -5.86 -3.57 -2.82
C MET A 100 -6.20 -2.36 -1.94
N GLY A 101 -7.36 -2.38 -1.31
CA GLY A 101 -7.78 -1.37 -0.36
C GLY A 101 -7.88 -1.92 1.06
N GLN A 102 -7.55 -1.09 2.02
CA GLN A 102 -7.71 -1.34 3.44
C GLN A 102 -8.31 -0.11 4.11
N GLY A 103 -9.28 -0.29 5.00
CA GLY A 103 -9.89 0.81 5.73
C GLY A 103 -11.31 0.48 6.18
N TYR A 104 -11.97 1.43 6.82
CA TYR A 104 -13.28 1.25 7.42
C TYR A 104 -14.40 0.99 6.40
N LEU A 105 -14.22 1.34 5.14
CA LEU A 105 -15.17 0.96 4.08
C LEU A 105 -15.31 -0.56 3.99
N PHE A 106 -14.22 -1.30 4.17
CA PHE A 106 -14.17 -2.77 4.03
C PHE A 106 -14.48 -3.50 5.34
N GLY A 107 -14.35 -2.83 6.46
CA GLY A 107 -14.66 -3.36 7.79
C GLY A 107 -13.87 -2.70 8.89
N HIS A 108 -14.48 -2.59 10.07
CA HIS A 108 -13.79 -2.17 11.29
C HIS A 108 -13.05 -3.37 11.92
N PRO A 109 -12.02 -3.14 12.75
CA PRO A 109 -11.41 -4.20 13.53
C PRO A 109 -12.46 -4.95 14.35
N VAL A 110 -12.43 -6.27 14.30
CA VAL A 110 -13.38 -7.15 15.00
C VAL A 110 -12.63 -8.24 15.75
N ALA A 111 -13.32 -8.88 16.72
CA ALA A 111 -12.78 -10.04 17.43
C ALA A 111 -12.55 -11.21 16.44
N THR A 112 -11.63 -12.10 16.77
CA THR A 112 -11.23 -13.24 15.93
C THR A 112 -12.42 -14.10 15.50
N ASP A 113 -13.39 -14.32 16.38
CA ASP A 113 -14.59 -15.11 16.09
C ASP A 113 -15.47 -14.49 14.98
N ALA A 114 -15.55 -13.16 14.93
CA ALA A 114 -16.27 -12.44 13.89
C ALA A 114 -15.45 -12.32 12.59
N ALA A 115 -14.12 -12.32 12.67
CA ALA A 115 -13.23 -12.20 11.51
C ALA A 115 -13.37 -13.38 10.54
N SER A 116 -13.69 -14.58 11.01
CA SER A 116 -13.92 -15.75 10.16
C SER A 116 -15.07 -15.57 9.17
N ASN A 117 -16.06 -14.75 9.49
CA ASN A 117 -17.18 -14.40 8.61
C ASN A 117 -16.80 -13.41 7.50
N LEU A 118 -15.71 -12.68 7.66
CA LEU A 118 -15.19 -11.72 6.67
C LEU A 118 -14.29 -12.37 5.63
N SER A 119 -13.71 -13.53 5.92
CA SER A 119 -12.77 -14.23 5.02
C SER A 119 -13.40 -14.61 3.68
N ASP A 120 -14.71 -14.84 3.64
CA ASP A 120 -15.47 -15.17 2.43
C ASP A 120 -15.95 -13.92 1.67
N ASN A 121 -15.64 -12.72 2.18
CA ASN A 121 -16.12 -11.47 1.61
C ASN A 121 -15.05 -10.85 0.68
N SER A 122 -15.34 -10.82 -0.61
CA SER A 122 -14.50 -10.18 -1.63
C SER A 122 -14.35 -8.66 -1.48
N ALA A 123 -15.00 -8.04 -0.50
CA ALA A 123 -14.94 -6.61 -0.22
C ALA A 123 -13.55 -6.09 0.22
N LEU A 124 -12.62 -6.98 0.57
CA LEU A 124 -11.22 -6.63 0.86
C LEU A 124 -10.36 -6.39 -0.39
N ARG A 125 -10.91 -6.66 -1.57
CA ARG A 125 -10.24 -6.41 -2.86
C ARG A 125 -10.92 -5.25 -3.57
N ALA A 126 -10.15 -4.25 -3.89
CA ALA A 126 -10.63 -3.14 -4.69
C ALA A 126 -10.57 -3.46 -6.19
#